data_a79ac25f9e1ccb980d3e32b7f893482a
#
_entry.id   a79ac25f9e1ccb980d3e32b7f893482a
#
_cell.length_a   1.000
_cell.length_b   1.000
_cell.length_c   1.000
_cell.angle_alpha   90.00
_cell.angle_beta   90.00
_cell.angle_gamma   90.00
#
_symmetry.space_group_name_H-M   'P 1'
#
loop_
_entity.id
_entity.type
_entity.pdbx_description
1 polymer ?
#
loop_
_entity_poly.entity_id
_entity_poly.type
_entity_poly.pdbx_seq_one_letter_code
_entity_poly.pdbx_strand_id
1 'polypeptide(L)'
;MTKINNINNYKIFGVFDGHGYNGEDISKSVSNYFIDYYENTKFYDETPIHIFNDYKKDDYNLIRKCIINCNENLHKTLNCEKSGTTINTIHIINTKIINTNLGDSRTIFIDGNNKVIQLIKDHTPDSIKEKERIYEMGGEVSRVEWVDYGPFRIWFKGENYPGLAMSRSLGDFDAEKIGVINIPEISDIDIVEKNIKICICASDGLWEFLSNDRVCELVLGYYNSDDVKGATRKLMEVARKTWEVNNNMGIDDITIIVLFFK
;
A
#
# COMPACT_ATOMS: atom_id res chain seq x y z
N MET A 1 -1.86 -10.73 -5.32
CA MET A 1 -1.46 -12.15 -5.42
C MET A 1 -1.08 -12.64 -4.03
N THR A 2 -1.67 -13.71 -3.56
CA THR A 2 -1.43 -14.21 -2.20
C THR A 2 -0.58 -15.46 -2.31
N LYS A 3 0.68 -15.40 -1.86
CA LYS A 3 1.51 -16.60 -1.73
C LYS A 3 1.76 -16.86 -0.25
N ILE A 4 1.45 -18.05 0.20
CA ILE A 4 1.68 -18.51 1.58
C ILE A 4 2.94 -19.36 1.53
N ASN A 5 4.06 -18.81 2.03
CA ASN A 5 5.24 -19.63 2.30
C ASN A 5 5.12 -20.23 3.70
N ASN A 6 4.99 -21.54 3.77
CA ASN A 6 4.87 -22.31 5.03
C ASN A 6 6.21 -22.52 5.75
N ILE A 7 7.16 -21.62 5.61
CA ILE A 7 8.41 -21.69 6.36
C ILE A 7 8.22 -20.83 7.62
N ASN A 8 8.12 -21.46 8.78
CA ASN A 8 8.20 -20.85 10.12
C ASN A 8 7.22 -19.71 10.45
N ASN A 9 5.91 -19.90 10.28
CA ASN A 9 4.88 -18.91 10.69
C ASN A 9 5.01 -17.51 10.05
N TYR A 10 5.71 -17.39 8.92
CA TYR A 10 5.87 -16.15 8.19
C TYR A 10 4.95 -16.11 6.98
N LYS A 11 4.16 -15.02 6.85
CA LYS A 11 3.24 -14.80 5.73
C LYS A 11 3.41 -13.39 5.22
N ILE A 12 3.41 -13.21 3.90
CA ILE A 12 3.42 -11.90 3.25
C ILE A 12 2.18 -11.76 2.39
N PHE A 13 1.57 -10.61 2.49
CA PHE A 13 0.47 -10.16 1.63
C PHE A 13 0.82 -8.79 1.08
N GLY A 14 0.44 -8.50 -0.16
CA GLY A 14 0.74 -7.21 -0.77
C GLY A 14 -0.29 -6.78 -1.79
N VAL A 15 -0.52 -5.47 -1.83
CA VAL A 15 -1.27 -4.75 -2.86
C VAL A 15 -0.27 -3.84 -3.56
N PHE A 16 -0.27 -3.90 -4.90
CA PHE A 16 0.57 -3.13 -5.79
C PHE A 16 -0.34 -2.53 -6.85
N ASP A 17 -0.59 -1.24 -6.76
CA ASP A 17 -1.50 -0.53 -7.65
C ASP A 17 -0.69 0.20 -8.70
N GLY A 18 -0.78 -0.28 -9.94
CA GLY A 18 0.02 0.21 -11.05
C GLY A 18 -0.68 1.35 -11.78
N HIS A 19 0.06 2.43 -12.05
CA HIS A 19 -0.45 3.60 -12.76
C HIS A 19 0.43 4.00 -13.94
N GLY A 20 -0.14 4.82 -14.83
CA GLY A 20 0.48 5.20 -16.07
C GLY A 20 0.38 4.11 -17.14
N TYR A 21 0.98 4.36 -18.32
CA TYR A 21 0.82 3.49 -19.49
C TYR A 21 1.34 2.06 -19.25
N ASN A 22 2.44 1.93 -18.50
CA ASN A 22 3.08 0.64 -18.21
C ASN A 22 2.76 0.13 -16.79
N GLY A 23 1.74 0.68 -16.13
CA GLY A 23 1.43 0.39 -14.71
C GLY A 23 1.17 -1.08 -14.43
N GLU A 24 0.44 -1.78 -15.30
CA GLU A 24 0.18 -3.22 -15.18
C GLU A 24 1.50 -4.04 -15.18
N ASP A 25 2.40 -3.77 -16.13
CA ASP A 25 3.67 -4.50 -16.22
C ASP A 25 4.58 -4.19 -15.04
N ILE A 26 4.56 -2.94 -14.55
CA ILE A 26 5.36 -2.50 -13.41
C ILE A 26 4.85 -3.14 -12.12
N SER A 27 3.55 -3.05 -11.81
CA SER A 27 2.97 -3.65 -10.61
C SER A 27 3.17 -5.17 -10.57
N LYS A 28 3.04 -5.83 -11.72
CA LYS A 28 3.31 -7.26 -11.86
C LYS A 28 4.79 -7.61 -11.66
N SER A 29 5.70 -6.83 -12.24
CA SER A 29 7.15 -7.00 -12.08
C SER A 29 7.55 -6.83 -10.61
N VAL A 30 7.05 -5.78 -9.95
CA VAL A 30 7.30 -5.51 -8.51
C VAL A 30 6.77 -6.65 -7.65
N SER A 31 5.53 -7.10 -7.89
CA SER A 31 4.94 -8.22 -7.16
C SER A 31 5.77 -9.50 -7.28
N ASN A 32 6.24 -9.82 -8.49
CA ASN A 32 7.10 -10.99 -8.72
C ASN A 32 8.46 -10.83 -8.05
N TYR A 33 9.06 -9.63 -8.14
CA TYR A 33 10.34 -9.34 -7.48
C TYR A 33 10.24 -9.55 -5.96
N PHE A 34 9.16 -9.10 -5.32
CA PHE A 34 8.94 -9.31 -3.90
C PHE A 34 8.84 -10.80 -3.56
N ILE A 35 8.10 -11.58 -4.37
CA ILE A 35 8.00 -13.03 -4.18
C ILE A 35 9.39 -13.66 -4.25
N ASP A 36 10.13 -13.40 -5.32
CA ASP A 36 11.46 -13.98 -5.55
C ASP A 36 12.46 -13.55 -4.48
N TYR A 37 12.44 -12.29 -4.07
CA TYR A 37 13.31 -11.77 -3.02
C TYR A 37 13.10 -12.49 -1.69
N TYR A 38 11.85 -12.66 -1.27
CA TYR A 38 11.54 -13.30 0.00
C TYR A 38 11.61 -14.83 -0.06
N GLU A 39 11.49 -15.46 -1.22
CA GLU A 39 11.74 -16.90 -1.39
C GLU A 39 13.23 -17.22 -1.36
N ASN A 40 14.08 -16.36 -1.94
CA ASN A 40 15.51 -16.59 -2.03
C ASN A 40 16.31 -16.03 -0.85
N THR A 41 15.74 -15.10 -0.09
CA THR A 41 16.37 -14.60 1.13
C THR A 41 16.07 -15.59 2.25
N LYS A 42 17.10 -16.25 2.77
CA LYS A 42 16.99 -17.13 3.95
C LYS A 42 16.69 -16.30 5.20
N PHE A 43 15.45 -15.87 5.31
CA PHE A 43 15.01 -14.96 6.36
C PHE A 43 15.15 -15.55 7.76
N TYR A 44 15.14 -16.89 7.89
CA TYR A 44 14.97 -17.56 9.19
C TYR A 44 15.66 -18.92 9.33
N ASP A 45 16.63 -19.26 8.48
CA ASP A 45 17.17 -20.62 8.48
C ASP A 45 18.22 -20.91 9.58
N GLU A 46 18.81 -19.92 10.24
CA GLU A 46 19.93 -20.16 11.16
C GLU A 46 19.97 -19.35 12.48
N THR A 47 18.97 -18.53 12.80
CA THR A 47 18.99 -17.80 14.09
C THR A 47 18.03 -18.42 15.10
N PRO A 48 18.54 -18.90 16.24
CA PRO A 48 17.68 -19.38 17.34
C PRO A 48 16.78 -18.24 17.83
N ILE A 49 15.58 -18.59 18.21
CA ILE A 49 14.48 -17.76 18.76
C ILE A 49 14.91 -16.72 19.83
N HIS A 50 16.14 -16.79 20.31
CA HIS A 50 16.66 -15.98 21.41
C HIS A 50 17.22 -14.58 21.03
N ILE A 51 17.34 -14.23 19.74
CA ILE A 51 17.90 -12.93 19.31
C ILE A 51 16.81 -11.84 19.17
N PHE A 52 15.61 -12.14 19.53
CA PHE A 52 14.40 -11.37 19.23
C PHE A 52 14.08 -10.15 20.12
N ASN A 53 15.04 -9.59 20.83
CA ASN A 53 14.83 -8.37 21.59
C ASN A 53 15.14 -7.07 20.81
N ASP A 54 15.73 -7.13 19.59
CA ASP A 54 16.11 -5.96 18.80
C ASP A 54 15.58 -5.99 17.34
N TYR A 55 14.45 -6.67 17.10
CA TYR A 55 13.82 -6.95 15.79
C TYR A 55 13.57 -5.76 14.89
N LYS A 56 13.16 -4.63 15.49
CA LYS A 56 12.62 -3.51 14.72
C LYS A 56 13.58 -2.96 13.66
N LYS A 57 14.88 -3.07 13.88
CA LYS A 57 15.86 -2.44 13.00
C LYS A 57 16.21 -3.32 11.78
N ASP A 58 16.35 -4.61 11.99
CA ASP A 58 16.82 -5.52 10.94
C ASP A 58 15.72 -5.89 9.94
N ASP A 59 14.49 -6.17 10.42
CA ASP A 59 13.34 -6.45 9.56
C ASP A 59 12.97 -5.25 8.69
N TYR A 60 12.97 -4.04 9.26
CA TYR A 60 12.72 -2.82 8.51
C TYR A 60 13.82 -2.53 7.48
N ASN A 61 15.07 -2.81 7.80
CA ASN A 61 16.19 -2.64 6.87
C ASN A 61 16.08 -3.60 5.70
N LEU A 62 15.63 -4.82 5.94
CA LEU A 62 15.47 -5.82 4.90
C LEU A 62 14.33 -5.47 3.95
N ILE A 63 13.19 -4.99 4.47
CA ILE A 63 12.08 -4.48 3.66
C ILE A 63 12.55 -3.28 2.81
N ARG A 64 13.25 -2.31 3.42
CA ARG A 64 13.80 -1.17 2.69
C ARG A 64 14.76 -1.60 1.59
N LYS A 65 15.65 -2.55 1.89
CA LYS A 65 16.59 -3.10 0.91
C LYS A 65 15.89 -3.79 -0.25
N CYS A 66 14.83 -4.55 0.02
CA CYS A 66 14.00 -5.13 -1.02
C CYS A 66 13.43 -4.06 -1.96
N ILE A 67 12.86 -3.00 -1.41
CA ILE A 67 12.25 -1.90 -2.18
C ILE A 67 13.32 -1.14 -3.00
N ILE A 68 14.46 -0.81 -2.42
CA ILE A 68 15.57 -0.13 -3.11
C ILE A 68 16.06 -0.99 -4.28
N ASN A 69 16.37 -2.25 -4.02
CA ASN A 69 16.85 -3.16 -5.05
C ASN A 69 15.80 -3.38 -6.16
N CYS A 70 14.51 -3.40 -5.78
CA CYS A 70 13.42 -3.50 -6.74
C CYS A 70 13.37 -2.27 -7.66
N ASN A 71 13.49 -1.04 -7.10
CA ASN A 71 13.53 0.18 -7.89
C ASN A 71 14.72 0.21 -8.86
N GLU A 72 15.90 -0.19 -8.38
CA GLU A 72 17.09 -0.32 -9.24
C GLU A 72 16.90 -1.36 -10.36
N ASN A 73 16.16 -2.43 -10.11
CA ASN A 73 15.83 -3.43 -11.12
C ASN A 73 14.87 -2.86 -12.16
N LEU A 74 13.85 -2.10 -11.74
CA LEU A 74 12.92 -1.43 -12.65
C LEU A 74 13.64 -0.48 -13.62
N HIS A 75 14.61 0.29 -13.14
CA HIS A 75 15.44 1.16 -13.99
C HIS A 75 16.13 0.43 -15.15
N LYS A 76 16.41 -0.86 -14.99
CA LYS A 76 17.14 -1.67 -15.97
C LYS A 76 16.24 -2.46 -16.91
N THR A 77 14.99 -2.72 -16.50
CA THR A 77 14.16 -3.74 -17.15
C THR A 77 12.90 -3.18 -17.80
N LEU A 78 12.39 -2.05 -17.33
CA LEU A 78 11.13 -1.46 -17.80
C LEU A 78 11.25 0.05 -18.02
N ASN A 79 10.42 0.58 -18.89
CA ASN A 79 10.26 2.02 -19.02
C ASN A 79 9.30 2.53 -17.95
N CYS A 80 9.87 3.12 -16.90
CA CYS A 80 9.15 3.65 -15.74
C CYS A 80 9.25 5.18 -15.64
N GLU A 81 9.57 5.90 -16.73
CA GLU A 81 9.66 7.37 -16.68
C GLU A 81 8.33 8.01 -16.26
N LYS A 82 7.22 7.51 -16.80
CA LYS A 82 5.86 8.06 -16.65
C LYS A 82 4.86 7.05 -16.10
N SER A 83 5.36 6.02 -15.45
CA SER A 83 4.55 4.94 -14.92
C SER A 83 5.20 4.38 -13.68
N GLY A 84 4.38 3.93 -12.75
CA GLY A 84 4.85 3.40 -11.49
C GLY A 84 3.84 2.48 -10.83
N THR A 85 4.08 2.19 -9.58
CA THR A 85 3.18 1.40 -8.74
C THR A 85 3.28 1.79 -7.27
N THR A 86 2.18 1.70 -6.55
CA THR A 86 2.19 1.74 -5.09
C THR A 86 2.76 0.45 -4.52
N ILE A 87 3.11 0.45 -3.24
CA ILE A 87 3.40 -0.74 -2.45
C ILE A 87 2.67 -0.64 -1.12
N ASN A 88 1.81 -1.60 -0.83
CA ASN A 88 1.30 -1.79 0.50
C ASN A 88 1.43 -3.26 0.88
N THR A 89 2.33 -3.57 1.84
CA THR A 89 2.59 -4.96 2.24
C THR A 89 2.36 -5.17 3.73
N ILE A 90 1.94 -6.39 4.06
CA ILE A 90 1.70 -6.89 5.40
C ILE A 90 2.56 -8.13 5.58
N HIS A 91 3.50 -8.08 6.52
CA HIS A 91 4.34 -9.20 6.91
C HIS A 91 3.89 -9.69 8.28
N ILE A 92 3.41 -10.92 8.35
CA ILE A 92 2.97 -11.54 9.61
C ILE A 92 4.06 -12.49 10.09
N ILE A 93 4.57 -12.23 11.30
CA ILE A 93 5.62 -12.98 11.96
C ILE A 93 5.14 -13.31 13.37
N ASN A 94 4.74 -14.56 13.61
CA ASN A 94 4.11 -14.96 14.87
C ASN A 94 2.87 -14.07 15.18
N THR A 95 2.94 -13.27 16.24
CA THR A 95 1.89 -12.31 16.64
C THR A 95 2.08 -10.91 16.11
N LYS A 96 3.20 -10.63 15.43
CA LYS A 96 3.50 -9.30 14.89
C LYS A 96 3.09 -9.15 13.45
N ILE A 97 2.56 -7.99 13.14
CA ILE A 97 2.34 -7.52 11.77
C ILE A 97 3.24 -6.33 11.54
N ILE A 98 4.09 -6.40 10.50
CA ILE A 98 4.80 -5.24 9.96
C ILE A 98 4.02 -4.78 8.73
N ASN A 99 3.56 -3.55 8.75
CA ASN A 99 2.91 -2.89 7.62
C ASN A 99 3.90 -1.92 6.97
N THR A 100 4.00 -2.02 5.65
CA THR A 100 4.81 -1.11 4.83
C THR A 100 3.91 -0.42 3.83
N ASN A 101 4.05 0.89 3.69
CA ASN A 101 3.33 1.65 2.69
C ASN A 101 4.24 2.57 1.87
N LEU A 102 3.94 2.66 0.58
CA LEU A 102 4.53 3.56 -0.40
C LEU A 102 3.42 3.92 -1.42
N GLY A 103 2.83 5.11 -1.29
CA GLY A 103 1.70 5.55 -2.10
C GLY A 103 0.40 5.70 -1.30
N ASP A 104 -0.72 5.65 -1.98
CA ASP A 104 -2.09 5.89 -1.49
C ASP A 104 -2.94 4.62 -1.33
N SER A 105 -2.38 3.44 -1.61
CA SER A 105 -2.92 2.18 -1.10
C SER A 105 -2.83 2.18 0.43
N ARG A 106 -3.78 1.53 1.12
CA ARG A 106 -3.91 1.66 2.57
C ARG A 106 -4.16 0.32 3.26
N THR A 107 -3.66 0.22 4.49
CA THR A 107 -4.00 -0.87 5.43
C THR A 107 -4.64 -0.29 6.68
N ILE A 108 -5.76 -0.90 7.09
CA ILE A 108 -6.39 -0.66 8.38
C ILE A 108 -6.48 -1.95 9.20
N PHE A 109 -6.50 -1.79 10.51
CA PHE A 109 -6.72 -2.86 11.48
C PHE A 109 -7.97 -2.55 12.29
N ILE A 110 -8.70 -3.58 12.71
CA ILE A 110 -9.88 -3.46 13.57
C ILE A 110 -9.62 -4.31 14.80
N ASP A 111 -9.69 -3.68 15.97
CA ASP A 111 -9.46 -4.33 17.26
C ASP A 111 -10.72 -5.02 17.82
N GLY A 112 -10.56 -5.68 18.97
CA GLY A 112 -11.62 -6.36 19.69
C GLY A 112 -12.79 -5.47 20.09
N ASN A 113 -12.59 -4.17 20.19
CA ASN A 113 -13.60 -3.17 20.52
C ASN A 113 -14.21 -2.51 19.27
N ASN A 114 -13.92 -3.03 18.09
CA ASN A 114 -14.31 -2.49 16.78
C ASN A 114 -13.70 -1.12 16.48
N LYS A 115 -12.61 -0.75 17.14
CA LYS A 115 -11.88 0.48 16.85
C LYS A 115 -11.00 0.27 15.63
N VAL A 116 -11.07 1.22 14.70
CA VAL A 116 -10.19 1.25 13.53
C VAL A 116 -8.84 1.86 13.89
N ILE A 117 -7.76 1.22 13.44
CA ILE A 117 -6.37 1.64 13.61
C ILE A 117 -5.73 1.69 12.23
N GLN A 118 -5.27 2.86 11.82
CA GLN A 118 -4.43 3.07 10.64
C GLN A 118 -3.04 3.47 11.13
N LEU A 119 -2.03 2.63 10.87
CA LEU A 119 -0.66 2.86 11.35
C LEU A 119 0.09 3.88 10.50
N ILE A 120 -0.11 3.82 9.18
CA ILE A 120 0.57 4.65 8.19
C ILE A 120 -0.50 5.40 7.41
N LYS A 121 -0.33 6.71 7.27
CA LYS A 121 -1.21 7.53 6.43
C LYS A 121 -0.84 7.37 4.96
N ASP A 122 -1.81 7.57 4.10
CA ASP A 122 -1.59 7.60 2.66
C ASP A 122 -0.60 8.72 2.30
N HIS A 123 0.28 8.44 1.36
CA HIS A 123 1.26 9.41 0.88
C HIS A 123 0.63 10.29 -0.21
N THR A 124 -0.17 11.27 0.22
CA THR A 124 -0.85 12.21 -0.66
C THR A 124 -0.08 13.53 -0.80
N PRO A 125 -0.13 14.19 -1.96
CA PRO A 125 0.63 15.42 -2.21
C PRO A 125 0.30 16.59 -1.29
N ASP A 126 -0.89 16.64 -0.71
CA ASP A 126 -1.35 17.69 0.21
C ASP A 126 -0.93 17.49 1.67
N SER A 127 -0.38 16.33 2.00
CA SER A 127 0.24 16.09 3.31
C SER A 127 1.40 17.07 3.54
N ILE A 128 1.47 17.70 4.70
CA ILE A 128 2.39 18.84 4.95
C ILE A 128 3.83 18.51 4.56
N LYS A 129 4.40 17.42 5.09
CA LYS A 129 5.80 17.02 4.82
C LYS A 129 6.04 16.63 3.36
N GLU A 130 5.07 15.99 2.74
CA GLU A 130 5.16 15.59 1.34
C GLU A 130 5.15 16.84 0.45
N LYS A 131 4.21 17.75 0.72
CA LYS A 131 4.06 19.02 -0.01
C LYS A 131 5.31 19.90 0.10
N GLU A 132 5.88 20.05 1.31
CA GLU A 132 7.11 20.80 1.53
C GLU A 132 8.25 20.24 0.68
N ARG A 133 8.47 18.91 0.71
CA ARG A 133 9.50 18.26 -0.10
C ARG A 133 9.31 18.51 -1.60
N ILE A 134 8.07 18.38 -2.11
CA ILE A 134 7.77 18.58 -3.52
C ILE A 134 8.09 20.02 -3.94
N TYR A 135 7.72 21.01 -3.14
CA TYR A 135 8.06 22.41 -3.43
C TYR A 135 9.56 22.69 -3.35
N GLU A 136 10.27 22.12 -2.37
CA GLU A 136 11.73 22.24 -2.25
C GLU A 136 12.47 21.67 -3.47
N MET A 137 11.90 20.62 -4.07
CA MET A 137 12.44 19.98 -5.29
C MET A 137 11.95 20.64 -6.58
N GLY A 138 11.18 21.75 -6.51
CA GLY A 138 10.74 22.51 -7.67
C GLY A 138 9.45 21.99 -8.32
N GLY A 139 8.73 21.09 -7.69
CA GLY A 139 7.41 20.66 -8.10
C GLY A 139 6.31 21.60 -7.61
N GLU A 140 5.10 21.40 -8.09
CA GLU A 140 3.89 22.09 -7.66
C GLU A 140 2.83 21.08 -7.22
N VAL A 141 1.98 21.47 -6.26
CA VAL A 141 0.85 20.67 -5.77
C VAL A 141 -0.42 21.45 -5.95
N SER A 142 -1.29 20.97 -6.82
CA SER A 142 -2.61 21.57 -7.06
C SER A 142 -3.61 20.50 -7.50
N ARG A 143 -4.89 20.87 -7.51
CA ARG A 143 -5.94 20.07 -8.17
C ARG A 143 -5.98 20.41 -9.65
N VAL A 144 -6.64 19.56 -10.42
CA VAL A 144 -6.91 19.84 -11.84
C VAL A 144 -7.84 21.04 -11.95
N GLU A 145 -7.46 22.07 -12.69
CA GLU A 145 -8.12 23.39 -12.69
C GLU A 145 -9.61 23.38 -13.05
N TRP A 146 -10.06 22.42 -13.87
CA TRP A 146 -11.45 22.33 -14.34
C TRP A 146 -12.31 21.29 -13.59
N VAL A 147 -11.82 20.78 -12.47
CA VAL A 147 -12.52 19.80 -11.64
C VAL A 147 -12.61 20.35 -10.21
N ASP A 148 -13.82 20.73 -9.79
CA ASP A 148 -14.05 21.25 -8.43
C ASP A 148 -13.76 20.22 -7.33
N TYR A 149 -13.76 18.94 -7.69
CA TYR A 149 -13.53 17.81 -6.80
C TYR A 149 -12.47 16.89 -7.38
N GLY A 150 -11.62 16.35 -6.54
CA GLY A 150 -10.57 15.39 -6.93
C GLY A 150 -9.34 15.51 -6.05
N PRO A 151 -8.41 14.54 -6.13
CA PRO A 151 -7.20 14.55 -5.33
C PRO A 151 -6.27 15.69 -5.74
N PHE A 152 -5.44 16.14 -4.79
CA PHE A 152 -4.27 16.96 -5.12
C PHE A 152 -3.28 16.13 -5.92
N ARG A 153 -2.64 16.78 -6.89
CA ARG A 153 -1.67 16.14 -7.80
C ARG A 153 -0.36 16.91 -7.83
N ILE A 154 0.70 16.20 -8.20
CA ILE A 154 2.04 16.73 -8.36
C ILE A 154 2.27 17.07 -9.82
N TRP A 155 2.85 18.24 -10.07
CA TRP A 155 3.14 18.77 -11.40
C TRP A 155 4.54 19.33 -11.48
N PHE A 156 5.16 19.26 -12.65
CA PHE A 156 6.25 20.17 -12.96
C PHE A 156 5.74 21.60 -12.98
N LYS A 157 6.55 22.53 -12.48
CA LYS A 157 6.16 23.93 -12.38
C LYS A 157 5.75 24.51 -13.73
N GLY A 158 4.50 24.98 -13.83
CA GLY A 158 3.95 25.53 -15.05
C GLY A 158 3.60 24.53 -16.14
N GLU A 159 3.54 23.22 -15.82
CA GLU A 159 3.21 22.15 -16.75
C GLU A 159 1.98 21.34 -16.27
N ASN A 160 1.30 20.68 -17.20
CA ASN A 160 0.22 19.74 -16.91
C ASN A 160 0.73 18.28 -16.88
N TYR A 161 1.88 18.05 -16.27
CA TYR A 161 2.58 16.77 -16.19
C TYR A 161 3.40 16.72 -14.88
N PRO A 162 3.59 15.58 -14.22
CA PRO A 162 3.03 14.25 -14.49
C PRO A 162 1.57 14.05 -14.06
N GLY A 163 1.04 14.85 -13.13
CA GLY A 163 -0.32 14.71 -12.64
C GLY A 163 -0.54 13.57 -11.64
N LEU A 164 0.49 13.22 -10.85
CA LEU A 164 0.42 12.12 -9.89
C LEU A 164 -0.40 12.47 -8.65
N ALA A 165 -1.33 11.60 -8.28
CA ALA A 165 -2.15 11.75 -7.08
C ALA A 165 -1.46 11.27 -5.79
N MET A 166 -0.35 10.53 -5.89
CA MET A 166 0.46 10.08 -4.77
C MET A 166 1.83 10.78 -4.75
N SER A 167 2.42 10.92 -3.56
CA SER A 167 3.71 11.59 -3.36
C SER A 167 4.90 10.63 -3.20
N ARG A 168 4.61 9.32 -3.21
CA ARG A 168 5.60 8.24 -3.17
C ARG A 168 5.13 7.07 -4.03
N SER A 169 6.05 6.50 -4.80
CA SER A 169 5.81 5.33 -5.66
C SER A 169 7.13 4.62 -5.98
N LEU A 170 7.06 3.44 -6.60
CA LEU A 170 8.16 2.84 -7.35
C LEU A 170 7.96 3.13 -8.83
N GLY A 171 9.04 3.42 -9.54
CA GLY A 171 8.98 3.95 -10.89
C GLY A 171 8.81 5.46 -10.87
N ASP A 172 8.07 6.03 -11.82
CA ASP A 172 7.82 7.46 -11.95
C ASP A 172 9.10 8.30 -11.97
N PHE A 173 10.13 7.84 -12.70
CA PHE A 173 11.48 8.42 -12.65
C PHE A 173 11.52 9.90 -13.08
N ASP A 174 10.57 10.34 -13.88
CA ASP A 174 10.45 11.78 -14.18
C ASP A 174 9.97 12.55 -12.93
N ALA A 175 9.02 12.01 -12.21
CA ALA A 175 8.46 12.65 -11.01
C ALA A 175 9.42 12.62 -9.80
N GLU A 176 10.38 11.69 -9.76
CA GLU A 176 11.46 11.71 -8.76
C GLU A 176 12.26 13.04 -8.83
N LYS A 177 12.38 13.66 -10.01
CA LYS A 177 13.08 14.95 -10.21
C LYS A 177 12.41 16.11 -9.47
N ILE A 178 11.14 15.99 -9.16
CA ILE A 178 10.31 17.00 -8.47
C ILE A 178 9.77 16.52 -7.11
N GLY A 179 10.45 15.53 -6.52
CA GLY A 179 10.23 15.16 -5.12
C GLY A 179 9.28 14.00 -4.86
N VAL A 180 8.85 13.25 -5.86
CA VAL A 180 8.30 11.90 -5.62
C VAL A 180 9.44 11.00 -5.17
N ILE A 181 9.22 10.19 -4.13
CA ILE A 181 10.29 9.34 -3.57
C ILE A 181 9.84 7.88 -3.43
N ASN A 182 10.81 6.99 -3.46
CA ASN A 182 10.64 5.55 -3.30
C ASN A 182 10.97 5.06 -1.86
N ILE A 183 10.88 5.95 -0.87
CA ILE A 183 11.18 5.64 0.52
C ILE A 183 9.88 5.26 1.25
N PRO A 184 9.71 3.99 1.68
CA PRO A 184 8.51 3.55 2.35
C PRO A 184 8.41 4.04 3.80
N GLU A 185 7.19 4.19 4.29
CA GLU A 185 6.91 4.17 5.73
C GLU A 185 6.68 2.73 6.19
N ILE A 186 7.22 2.39 7.36
CA ILE A 186 7.13 1.05 7.96
C ILE A 186 6.72 1.20 9.41
N SER A 187 5.71 0.45 9.82
CA SER A 187 5.22 0.42 11.19
C SER A 187 4.81 -0.99 11.59
N ASP A 188 4.73 -1.30 12.86
CA ASP A 188 4.35 -2.61 13.36
C ASP A 188 3.23 -2.55 14.41
N ILE A 189 2.49 -3.65 14.51
CA ILE A 189 1.44 -3.86 15.50
C ILE A 189 1.46 -5.32 15.97
N ASP A 190 1.24 -5.54 17.26
CA ASP A 190 1.09 -6.91 17.80
C ASP A 190 -0.40 -7.29 17.85
N ILE A 191 -0.74 -8.43 17.23
CA ILE A 191 -2.11 -8.94 17.09
C ILE A 191 -2.73 -9.21 18.46
N VAL A 192 -1.96 -9.83 19.37
CA VAL A 192 -2.46 -10.25 20.69
C VAL A 192 -2.54 -9.05 21.63
N GLU A 193 -1.47 -8.25 21.72
CA GLU A 193 -1.42 -7.05 22.58
C GLU A 193 -2.54 -6.07 22.26
N LYS A 194 -2.78 -5.84 20.97
CA LYS A 194 -3.81 -4.90 20.48
C LYS A 194 -5.16 -5.57 20.22
N ASN A 195 -5.27 -6.87 20.48
CA ASN A 195 -6.50 -7.64 20.24
C ASN A 195 -7.05 -7.41 18.83
N ILE A 196 -6.16 -7.52 17.81
CA ILE A 196 -6.54 -7.28 16.42
C ILE A 196 -7.39 -8.45 15.91
N LYS A 197 -8.55 -8.15 15.37
CA LYS A 197 -9.49 -9.11 14.79
C LYS A 197 -9.43 -9.17 13.28
N ILE A 198 -9.32 -8.01 12.62
CA ILE A 198 -9.41 -7.89 11.18
C ILE A 198 -8.27 -6.99 10.69
N CYS A 199 -7.69 -7.36 9.56
CA CYS A 199 -6.81 -6.51 8.78
C CYS A 199 -7.36 -6.39 7.35
N ILE A 200 -7.40 -5.18 6.81
CA ILE A 200 -7.84 -4.89 5.45
C ILE A 200 -6.76 -4.07 4.77
N CYS A 201 -6.24 -4.59 3.66
CA CYS A 201 -5.28 -3.92 2.81
C CYS A 201 -5.88 -3.79 1.41
N ALA A 202 -5.90 -2.59 0.84
CA ALA A 202 -6.50 -2.37 -0.46
C ALA A 202 -5.86 -1.19 -1.21
N SER A 203 -6.09 -1.16 -2.54
CA SER A 203 -5.80 -0.02 -3.40
C SER A 203 -6.78 1.13 -3.14
N ASP A 204 -6.50 2.31 -3.69
CA ASP A 204 -7.37 3.49 -3.62
C ASP A 204 -8.74 3.27 -4.29
N GLY A 205 -8.85 2.31 -5.20
CA GLY A 205 -10.13 1.85 -5.74
C GLY A 205 -11.16 1.46 -4.66
N LEU A 206 -10.70 1.09 -3.43
CA LEU A 206 -11.57 0.96 -2.27
C LEU A 206 -11.66 2.28 -1.47
N TRP A 207 -10.53 2.95 -1.25
CA TRP A 207 -10.41 4.01 -0.25
C TRP A 207 -10.84 5.39 -0.75
N GLU A 208 -10.89 5.63 -2.06
CA GLU A 208 -11.27 6.94 -2.63
C GLU A 208 -12.65 7.41 -2.13
N PHE A 209 -13.63 6.51 -2.08
CA PHE A 209 -15.00 6.85 -1.70
C PHE A 209 -15.47 6.20 -0.40
N LEU A 210 -14.71 5.30 0.20
CA LEU A 210 -15.10 4.62 1.43
C LEU A 210 -14.17 4.97 2.59
N SER A 211 -14.75 5.60 3.62
CA SER A 211 -14.01 5.88 4.85
C SER A 211 -13.63 4.59 5.59
N ASN A 212 -12.59 4.66 6.41
CA ASN A 212 -12.13 3.55 7.24
C ASN A 212 -13.28 3.00 8.13
N ASP A 213 -14.09 3.89 8.72
CA ASP A 213 -15.23 3.50 9.57
C ASP A 213 -16.31 2.79 8.76
N ARG A 214 -16.59 3.25 7.53
CA ARG A 214 -17.56 2.59 6.66
C ARG A 214 -17.11 1.20 6.25
N VAL A 215 -15.85 1.02 5.94
CA VAL A 215 -15.26 -0.30 5.63
C VAL A 215 -15.35 -1.22 6.85
N CYS A 216 -15.05 -0.71 8.05
CA CYS A 216 -15.22 -1.45 9.31
C CYS A 216 -16.66 -1.95 9.50
N GLU A 217 -17.65 -1.07 9.39
CA GLU A 217 -19.08 -1.43 9.51
C GLU A 217 -19.46 -2.56 8.55
N LEU A 218 -18.99 -2.50 7.31
CA LEU A 218 -19.33 -3.46 6.26
C LEU A 218 -18.80 -4.88 6.56
N VAL A 219 -17.66 -5.01 7.27
CA VAL A 219 -17.01 -6.32 7.47
C VAL A 219 -17.33 -6.97 8.82
N LEU A 220 -17.75 -6.21 9.84
CA LEU A 220 -17.95 -6.72 11.19
C LEU A 220 -18.96 -7.88 11.27
N GLY A 221 -20.04 -7.83 10.52
CA GLY A 221 -21.04 -8.89 10.47
C GLY A 221 -20.46 -10.22 9.99
N TYR A 222 -19.56 -10.16 9.03
CA TYR A 222 -18.92 -11.34 8.44
C TYR A 222 -17.85 -11.96 9.36
N TYR A 223 -17.18 -11.15 10.18
CA TYR A 223 -16.21 -11.65 11.15
C TYR A 223 -16.85 -12.63 12.13
N ASN A 224 -18.04 -12.32 12.63
CA ASN A 224 -18.75 -13.16 13.59
C ASN A 224 -19.17 -14.52 13.00
N SER A 225 -19.47 -14.58 11.71
CA SER A 225 -19.80 -15.80 10.97
C SER A 225 -18.60 -16.49 10.33
N ASP A 226 -17.40 -15.97 10.52
CA ASP A 226 -16.14 -16.45 9.91
C ASP A 226 -16.18 -16.48 8.36
N ASP A 227 -16.95 -15.57 7.75
CA ASP A 227 -17.12 -15.48 6.29
C ASP A 227 -16.23 -14.39 5.68
N VAL A 228 -14.92 -14.66 5.61
CA VAL A 228 -13.96 -13.74 4.99
C VAL A 228 -14.23 -13.49 3.51
N LYS A 229 -14.75 -14.51 2.80
CA LYS A 229 -15.10 -14.36 1.38
C LYS A 229 -16.30 -13.45 1.17
N GLY A 230 -17.30 -13.57 2.03
CA GLY A 230 -18.45 -12.67 2.04
C GLY A 230 -18.07 -11.24 2.34
N ALA A 231 -17.19 -11.03 3.32
CA ALA A 231 -16.64 -9.72 3.65
C ALA A 231 -15.96 -9.06 2.43
N THR A 232 -15.04 -9.80 1.79
CA THR A 232 -14.31 -9.30 0.62
C THR A 232 -15.26 -8.98 -0.55
N ARG A 233 -16.23 -9.87 -0.83
CA ARG A 233 -17.24 -9.65 -1.87
C ARG A 233 -18.09 -8.42 -1.58
N LYS A 234 -18.49 -8.24 -0.32
CA LYS A 234 -19.29 -7.07 0.10
C LYS A 234 -18.54 -5.76 -0.11
N LEU A 235 -17.27 -5.70 0.26
CA LEU A 235 -16.44 -4.52 0.01
C LEU A 235 -16.33 -4.22 -1.48
N MET A 236 -16.04 -5.22 -2.30
CA MET A 236 -15.96 -5.08 -3.76
C MET A 236 -17.27 -4.55 -4.37
N GLU A 237 -18.42 -5.11 -3.97
CA GLU A 237 -19.73 -4.68 -4.45
C GLU A 237 -20.04 -3.22 -4.09
N VAL A 238 -19.73 -2.83 -2.85
CA VAL A 238 -20.00 -1.46 -2.38
C VAL A 238 -19.04 -0.49 -3.05
N ALA A 239 -17.74 -0.80 -3.15
CA ALA A 239 -16.77 0.04 -3.84
C ALA A 239 -17.20 0.30 -5.29
N ARG A 240 -17.49 -0.74 -6.07
CA ARG A 240 -17.96 -0.60 -7.46
C ARG A 240 -19.18 0.30 -7.58
N LYS A 241 -20.21 0.07 -6.77
CA LYS A 241 -21.43 0.90 -6.79
C LYS A 241 -21.13 2.36 -6.46
N THR A 242 -20.19 2.59 -5.55
CA THR A 242 -19.83 3.96 -5.17
C THR A 242 -19.09 4.65 -6.29
N TRP A 243 -18.19 3.94 -6.99
CA TRP A 243 -17.55 4.44 -8.21
C TRP A 243 -18.56 4.77 -9.32
N GLU A 244 -19.51 3.89 -9.59
CA GLU A 244 -20.57 4.10 -10.59
C GLU A 244 -21.41 5.36 -10.34
N VAL A 245 -21.60 5.73 -9.08
CA VAL A 245 -22.38 6.93 -8.70
C VAL A 245 -21.56 8.22 -8.70
N ASN A 246 -20.29 8.15 -8.27
CA ASN A 246 -19.49 9.35 -8.00
C ASN A 246 -18.48 9.68 -9.10
N ASN A 247 -18.16 8.76 -9.99
CA ASN A 247 -17.17 8.98 -11.04
C ASN A 247 -17.72 8.64 -12.43
N ASN A 248 -17.94 9.68 -13.24
CA ASN A 248 -18.40 9.53 -14.63
C ASN A 248 -17.26 9.07 -15.59
N MET A 249 -16.02 9.00 -15.13
CA MET A 249 -14.85 8.65 -15.96
C MET A 249 -14.50 7.18 -15.92
N GLY A 250 -15.20 6.39 -15.11
CA GLY A 250 -14.99 4.94 -15.02
C GLY A 250 -14.77 4.46 -13.58
N ILE A 251 -14.59 3.16 -13.44
CA ILE A 251 -14.29 2.49 -12.16
C ILE A 251 -12.80 2.20 -12.17
N ASP A 252 -12.12 2.53 -11.08
CA ASP A 252 -10.71 2.22 -10.89
C ASP A 252 -10.48 0.75 -10.59
N ASP A 253 -9.24 0.29 -10.67
CA ASP A 253 -8.85 -1.06 -10.30
C ASP A 253 -8.99 -1.25 -8.78
N ILE A 254 -9.76 -2.25 -8.38
CA ILE A 254 -10.06 -2.52 -6.98
C ILE A 254 -9.38 -3.82 -6.55
N THR A 255 -8.34 -3.70 -5.76
CA THR A 255 -7.65 -4.84 -5.13
C THR A 255 -7.88 -4.81 -3.63
N ILE A 256 -8.38 -5.92 -3.05
CA ILE A 256 -8.72 -6.01 -1.62
C ILE A 256 -8.20 -7.31 -1.02
N ILE A 257 -7.53 -7.21 0.11
CA ILE A 257 -7.13 -8.33 0.97
C ILE A 257 -7.80 -8.15 2.32
N VAL A 258 -8.52 -9.18 2.77
CA VAL A 258 -9.13 -9.22 4.11
C VAL A 258 -8.55 -10.41 4.88
N LEU A 259 -8.06 -10.17 6.08
CA LEU A 259 -7.54 -11.18 6.99
C LEU A 259 -8.35 -11.15 8.29
N PHE A 260 -8.82 -12.31 8.72
CA PHE A 260 -9.45 -12.51 10.03
C PHE A 260 -8.46 -13.21 10.96
N PHE A 261 -8.29 -12.67 12.16
CA PHE A 261 -7.51 -13.26 13.25
C PHE A 261 -8.47 -13.82 14.31
N LYS A 262 -8.29 -15.08 14.68
CA LYS A 262 -9.13 -15.82 15.64
C LYS A 262 -8.30 -16.29 16.82
#